data_be13cd1de306037c23d9728421cb71a3
#
_entry.id   be13cd1de306037c23d9728421cb71a3
#
_cell.length_a   1.000
_cell.length_b   1.000
_cell.length_c   1.000
_cell.angle_alpha   90.00
_cell.angle_beta   90.00
_cell.angle_gamma   90.00
#
_symmetry.space_group_name_H-M   'P 1'
#
loop_
_entity.id
_entity.type
_entity.pdbx_description
1 polymer ?
#
loop_
_entity_poly.entity_id
_entity_poly.type
_entity_poly.pdbx_seq_one_letter_code
_entity_poly.pdbx_strand_id
1 'polypeptide(L)'
;AEICIIKRDGKREDFSISKIKNAISKAFSASGITDEQQLVADITMNVISRFSNPTITVEEIQDLVEKELMKVRPEVAKKYIIYREWRNTERDKKTQMKHVMDGIVAIDKNDVNLSNANTSSHTPAGQMMTFASEVTKDYTYKYLLPKRFAEAHQLGDIHIHDLDYYPTKTTTSVSYTHLTL
;
A
#
# COMPACT_ATOMS: atom_id res chain seq x y z
N ALA A 1 -4.51 -18.23 -29.09
CA ALA A 1 -4.98 -18.38 -27.69
C ALA A 1 -5.16 -16.98 -27.12
N GLU A 2 -6.35 -16.69 -26.57
CA GLU A 2 -6.58 -15.42 -25.87
C GLU A 2 -5.76 -15.39 -24.59
N ILE A 3 -4.99 -14.34 -24.42
CA ILE A 3 -4.17 -14.14 -23.23
C ILE A 3 -5.06 -13.54 -22.14
N CYS A 4 -5.05 -14.15 -20.96
CA CYS A 4 -5.81 -13.73 -19.80
C CYS A 4 -4.87 -13.15 -18.73
N ILE A 5 -5.23 -11.99 -18.15
CA ILE A 5 -4.49 -11.37 -17.06
C ILE A 5 -5.14 -11.72 -15.72
N ILE A 6 -4.32 -12.13 -14.76
CA ILE A 6 -4.73 -12.24 -13.36
C ILE A 6 -4.35 -10.95 -12.64
N LYS A 7 -5.36 -10.24 -12.13
CA LYS A 7 -5.18 -9.08 -11.24
C LYS A 7 -4.74 -9.53 -9.84
N ARG A 8 -4.24 -8.59 -9.05
CA ARG A 8 -3.83 -8.83 -7.65
C ARG A 8 -4.95 -9.30 -6.73
N ASP A 9 -6.20 -8.92 -7.04
CA ASP A 9 -7.41 -9.39 -6.35
C ASP A 9 -7.91 -10.75 -6.84
N GLY A 10 -7.13 -11.43 -7.68
CA GLY A 10 -7.47 -12.73 -8.27
C GLY A 10 -8.45 -12.68 -9.44
N LYS A 11 -8.98 -11.51 -9.78
CA LYS A 11 -9.90 -11.36 -10.92
C LYS A 11 -9.17 -11.53 -12.24
N ARG A 12 -9.84 -12.16 -13.17
CA ARG A 12 -9.37 -12.30 -14.55
C ARG A 12 -9.87 -11.16 -15.41
N GLU A 13 -9.01 -10.67 -16.28
CA GLU A 13 -9.31 -9.62 -17.26
C GLU A 13 -8.65 -9.95 -18.59
N ASP A 14 -9.28 -9.52 -19.67
CA ASP A 14 -8.74 -9.69 -21.01
C ASP A 14 -7.48 -8.85 -21.19
N PHE A 15 -6.52 -9.41 -21.93
CA PHE A 15 -5.27 -8.75 -22.22
C PHE A 15 -5.48 -7.51 -23.10
N SER A 16 -4.84 -6.40 -22.71
CA SER A 16 -4.87 -5.15 -23.47
C SER A 16 -3.46 -4.59 -23.68
N ILE A 17 -2.99 -4.63 -24.91
CA ILE A 17 -1.70 -4.07 -25.32
C ILE A 17 -1.60 -2.58 -24.98
N SER A 18 -2.71 -1.85 -25.13
CA SER A 18 -2.74 -0.40 -24.88
C SER A 18 -2.40 -0.06 -23.42
N LYS A 19 -2.73 -0.92 -22.45
CA LYS A 19 -2.39 -0.69 -21.03
C LYS A 19 -0.88 -0.72 -20.82
N ILE A 20 -0.18 -1.67 -21.44
CA ILE A 20 1.29 -1.78 -21.36
C ILE A 20 1.93 -0.58 -22.06
N LYS A 21 1.52 -0.32 -23.29
CA LYS A 21 2.03 0.81 -24.08
C LYS A 21 1.87 2.13 -23.33
N ASN A 22 0.69 2.39 -22.75
CA ASN A 22 0.43 3.61 -21.99
C ASN A 22 1.30 3.72 -20.73
N ALA A 23 1.56 2.61 -20.03
CA ALA A 23 2.41 2.60 -18.85
C ALA A 23 3.86 2.95 -19.22
N ILE A 24 4.39 2.37 -20.30
CA ILE A 24 5.72 2.66 -20.81
C ILE A 24 5.81 4.13 -21.30
N SER A 25 4.83 4.60 -22.09
CA SER A 25 4.77 5.97 -22.58
C SER A 25 4.77 7.01 -21.44
N LYS A 26 4.04 6.75 -20.35
CA LYS A 26 4.05 7.62 -19.16
C LYS A 26 5.42 7.68 -18.50
N ALA A 27 6.16 6.58 -18.46
CA ALA A 27 7.51 6.55 -17.89
C ALA A 27 8.49 7.36 -18.75
N PHE A 28 8.38 7.28 -20.09
CA PHE A 28 9.14 8.12 -21.01
C PHE A 28 8.83 9.60 -20.82
N SER A 29 7.55 9.96 -20.80
CA SER A 29 7.12 11.35 -20.54
C SER A 29 7.59 11.88 -19.18
N ALA A 30 7.56 11.07 -18.14
CA ALA A 30 8.08 11.42 -16.81
C ALA A 30 9.61 11.62 -16.78
N SER A 31 10.31 11.09 -17.80
CA SER A 31 11.75 11.28 -18.00
C SER A 31 12.07 12.45 -18.95
N GLY A 32 11.04 13.20 -19.42
CA GLY A 32 11.20 14.31 -20.34
C GLY A 32 11.39 13.88 -21.80
N ILE A 33 11.13 12.62 -22.13
CA ILE A 33 11.30 12.05 -23.47
C ILE A 33 9.92 11.84 -24.09
N THR A 34 9.57 12.61 -25.12
CA THR A 34 8.23 12.54 -25.74
C THR A 34 8.24 12.02 -27.17
N ASP A 35 9.40 12.02 -27.84
CA ASP A 35 9.50 11.78 -29.28
C ASP A 35 9.88 10.33 -29.65
N GLU A 36 10.02 9.42 -28.70
CA GLU A 36 10.43 8.03 -28.93
C GLU A 36 9.24 7.05 -29.01
N GLN A 37 8.18 7.40 -29.72
CA GLN A 37 6.96 6.55 -29.80
C GLN A 37 7.23 5.19 -30.46
N GLN A 38 8.16 5.13 -31.44
CA GLN A 38 8.54 3.86 -32.06
C GLN A 38 9.24 2.96 -31.06
N LEU A 39 10.16 3.50 -30.25
CA LEU A 39 10.85 2.73 -29.22
C LEU A 39 9.88 2.20 -28.15
N VAL A 40 8.88 3.00 -27.77
CA VAL A 40 7.80 2.56 -26.86
C VAL A 40 7.02 1.38 -27.47
N ALA A 41 6.74 1.42 -28.78
CA ALA A 41 6.07 0.32 -29.46
C ALA A 41 6.95 -0.93 -29.51
N ASP A 42 8.23 -0.80 -29.82
CA ASP A 42 9.19 -1.91 -29.89
C ASP A 42 9.38 -2.58 -28.53
N ILE A 43 9.54 -1.80 -27.46
CA ILE A 43 9.61 -2.33 -26.09
C ILE A 43 8.30 -3.06 -25.74
N THR A 44 7.15 -2.51 -26.09
CA THR A 44 5.85 -3.14 -25.84
C THR A 44 5.76 -4.51 -26.52
N MET A 45 6.16 -4.60 -27.78
CA MET A 45 6.16 -5.85 -28.53
C MET A 45 7.15 -6.86 -27.96
N ASN A 46 8.34 -6.40 -27.56
CA ASN A 46 9.33 -7.27 -26.90
C ASN A 46 8.82 -7.85 -25.58
N VAL A 47 8.10 -7.06 -24.79
CA VAL A 47 7.45 -7.56 -23.56
C VAL A 47 6.42 -8.63 -23.87
N ILE A 48 5.57 -8.39 -24.87
CA ILE A 48 4.50 -9.34 -25.24
C ILE A 48 5.11 -10.65 -25.80
N SER A 49 6.17 -10.56 -26.59
CA SER A 49 6.83 -11.74 -27.18
C SER A 49 7.43 -12.70 -26.13
N ARG A 50 7.59 -12.22 -24.88
CA ARG A 50 8.11 -13.04 -23.77
C ARG A 50 7.02 -13.72 -22.95
N PHE A 51 5.76 -13.54 -23.29
CA PHE A 51 4.70 -14.27 -22.62
C PHE A 51 4.76 -15.74 -22.98
N SER A 52 5.07 -16.57 -21.97
CA SER A 52 5.23 -18.02 -22.16
C SER A 52 3.92 -18.77 -21.95
N ASN A 53 2.98 -18.17 -21.24
CA ASN A 53 1.72 -18.82 -20.85
C ASN A 53 0.50 -18.01 -21.34
N PRO A 54 -0.63 -18.66 -21.58
CA PRO A 54 -1.88 -17.98 -21.92
C PRO A 54 -2.46 -17.18 -20.75
N THR A 55 -1.94 -17.41 -19.53
CA THR A 55 -2.34 -16.69 -18.32
C THR A 55 -1.10 -16.07 -17.70
N ILE A 56 -1.13 -14.75 -17.48
CA ILE A 56 -0.02 -13.99 -16.91
C ILE A 56 -0.53 -13.03 -15.83
N THR A 57 0.25 -12.82 -14.78
CA THR A 57 -0.09 -11.86 -13.71
C THR A 57 0.35 -10.43 -14.07
N VAL A 58 -0.29 -9.45 -13.43
CA VAL A 58 0.11 -8.03 -13.58
C VAL A 58 1.56 -7.83 -13.14
N GLU A 59 2.00 -8.51 -12.09
CA GLU A 59 3.36 -8.45 -11.57
C GLU A 59 4.38 -8.96 -12.60
N GLU A 60 4.13 -10.11 -13.20
CA GLU A 60 5.01 -10.67 -14.25
C GLU A 60 5.14 -9.72 -15.44
N ILE A 61 4.03 -9.10 -15.86
CA ILE A 61 4.07 -8.09 -16.94
C ILE A 61 4.94 -6.90 -16.53
N GLN A 62 4.77 -6.40 -15.31
CA GLN A 62 5.54 -5.27 -14.81
C GLN A 62 7.04 -5.59 -14.73
N ASP A 63 7.39 -6.79 -14.28
CA ASP A 63 8.78 -7.24 -14.21
C ASP A 63 9.41 -7.38 -15.60
N LEU A 64 8.64 -7.83 -16.59
CA LEU A 64 9.10 -7.87 -17.98
C LEU A 64 9.32 -6.47 -18.55
N VAL A 65 8.41 -5.52 -18.26
CA VAL A 65 8.57 -4.11 -18.66
C VAL A 65 9.82 -3.51 -18.05
N GLU A 66 10.05 -3.73 -16.75
CA GLU A 66 11.26 -3.24 -16.07
C GLU A 66 12.53 -3.79 -16.72
N LYS A 67 12.57 -5.10 -16.97
CA LYS A 67 13.73 -5.76 -17.61
C LYS A 67 14.02 -5.21 -18.99
N GLU A 68 12.99 -4.96 -19.81
CA GLU A 68 13.19 -4.39 -21.15
C GLU A 68 13.60 -2.92 -21.10
N LEU A 69 12.99 -2.12 -20.23
CA LEU A 69 13.37 -0.73 -20.03
C LEU A 69 14.81 -0.59 -19.51
N MET A 70 15.24 -1.45 -18.58
CA MET A 70 16.63 -1.45 -18.06
C MET A 70 17.67 -1.71 -19.15
N LYS A 71 17.34 -2.49 -20.19
CA LYS A 71 18.26 -2.77 -21.30
C LYS A 71 18.41 -1.58 -22.25
N VAL A 72 17.31 -0.87 -22.49
CA VAL A 72 17.21 0.12 -23.56
C VAL A 72 17.36 1.55 -23.02
N ARG A 73 16.74 1.84 -21.88
CA ARG A 73 16.70 3.18 -21.26
C ARG A 73 16.69 3.05 -19.73
N PRO A 74 17.83 2.85 -19.06
CA PRO A 74 17.90 2.70 -17.61
C PRO A 74 17.32 3.88 -16.83
N GLU A 75 17.43 5.09 -17.35
CA GLU A 75 16.87 6.31 -16.74
C GLU A 75 15.33 6.30 -16.73
N VAL A 76 14.70 5.76 -17.79
CA VAL A 76 13.24 5.58 -17.88
C VAL A 76 12.81 4.43 -16.96
N ALA A 77 13.57 3.33 -16.95
CA ALA A 77 13.33 2.21 -16.06
C ALA A 77 13.29 2.65 -14.59
N LYS A 78 14.23 3.48 -14.16
CA LYS A 78 14.27 4.05 -12.81
C LYS A 78 12.98 4.80 -12.46
N LYS A 79 12.48 5.64 -13.37
CA LYS A 79 11.21 6.36 -13.16
C LYS A 79 10.01 5.42 -13.11
N TYR A 80 10.00 4.38 -13.95
CA TYR A 80 8.96 3.37 -13.95
C TYR A 80 8.90 2.59 -12.63
N ILE A 81 10.06 2.14 -12.12
CA ILE A 81 10.17 1.40 -10.85
C ILE A 81 9.72 2.25 -9.66
N ILE A 82 10.20 3.51 -9.58
CA ILE A 82 9.80 4.44 -8.51
C ILE A 82 8.28 4.68 -8.54
N TYR A 83 7.70 4.89 -9.71
CA TYR A 83 6.25 5.08 -9.85
C TYR A 83 5.46 3.83 -9.49
N ARG A 84 5.93 2.65 -9.90
CA ARG A 84 5.33 1.36 -9.53
C ARG A 84 5.30 1.18 -8.02
N GLU A 85 6.42 1.41 -7.35
CA GLU A 85 6.55 1.29 -5.89
C GLU A 85 5.65 2.30 -5.17
N TRP A 86 5.65 3.54 -5.59
CA TRP A 86 4.73 4.55 -5.04
C TRP A 86 3.26 4.12 -5.18
N ARG A 87 2.86 3.61 -6.34
CA ARG A 87 1.49 3.12 -6.57
C ARG A 87 1.14 1.91 -5.71
N ASN A 88 2.10 1.04 -5.43
CA ASN A 88 1.91 -0.09 -4.53
C ASN A 88 1.67 0.41 -3.11
N THR A 89 2.56 1.26 -2.60
CA THR A 89 2.45 1.85 -1.26
C THR A 89 1.12 2.58 -1.06
N GLU A 90 0.68 3.37 -2.04
CA GLU A 90 -0.61 4.08 -1.95
C GLU A 90 -1.82 3.13 -1.92
N ARG A 91 -1.76 2.02 -2.65
CA ARG A 91 -2.82 1.00 -2.60
C ARG A 91 -2.83 0.28 -1.26
N ASP A 92 -1.67 -0.10 -0.74
CA ASP A 92 -1.55 -0.80 0.53
C ASP A 92 -2.08 0.06 1.68
N LYS A 93 -1.76 1.35 1.70
CA LYS A 93 -2.34 2.31 2.65
C LYS A 93 -3.87 2.35 2.58
N LYS A 94 -4.44 2.45 1.37
CA LYS A 94 -5.90 2.48 1.19
C LYS A 94 -6.56 1.18 1.62
N THR A 95 -5.95 0.04 1.31
CA THR A 95 -6.47 -1.28 1.66
C THR A 95 -6.45 -1.47 3.17
N GLN A 96 -5.35 -1.10 3.83
CA GLN A 96 -5.21 -1.19 5.27
C GLN A 96 -6.23 -0.32 5.99
N MET A 97 -6.36 0.95 5.61
CA MET A 97 -7.35 1.85 6.20
C MET A 97 -8.78 1.33 5.99
N LYS A 98 -9.10 0.87 4.78
CA LYS A 98 -10.41 0.28 4.50
C LYS A 98 -10.69 -0.92 5.40
N HIS A 99 -9.72 -1.82 5.58
CA HIS A 99 -9.89 -3.01 6.42
C HIS A 99 -10.18 -2.63 7.88
N VAL A 100 -9.45 -1.66 8.42
CA VAL A 100 -9.69 -1.14 9.78
C VAL A 100 -11.10 -0.55 9.89
N MET A 101 -11.50 0.30 8.93
CA MET A 101 -12.82 0.93 8.92
C MET A 101 -13.95 -0.10 8.77
N ASP A 102 -13.82 -1.06 7.87
CA ASP A 102 -14.80 -2.14 7.69
C ASP A 102 -14.96 -2.95 9.01
N GLY A 103 -13.85 -3.21 9.70
CA GLY A 103 -13.87 -3.89 11.00
C GLY A 103 -14.67 -3.13 12.06
N ILE A 104 -14.48 -1.80 12.14
CA ILE A 104 -15.20 -0.96 13.11
C ILE A 104 -16.71 -0.89 12.79
N VAL A 105 -17.06 -0.83 11.50
CA VAL A 105 -18.47 -0.79 11.08
C VAL A 105 -19.18 -2.13 11.31
N ALA A 106 -18.46 -3.25 11.15
CA ALA A 106 -18.98 -4.60 11.27
C ALA A 106 -19.02 -5.13 12.70
N ILE A 107 -18.73 -4.31 13.73
CA ILE A 107 -18.72 -4.72 15.12
C ILE A 107 -20.08 -5.34 15.52
N ASP A 108 -20.02 -6.61 15.94
CA ASP A 108 -21.19 -7.30 16.51
C ASP A 108 -21.52 -6.70 17.88
N LYS A 109 -22.82 -6.53 18.15
CA LYS A 109 -23.33 -5.95 19.40
C LYS A 109 -22.92 -6.73 20.67
N ASN A 110 -22.40 -7.94 20.51
CA ASN A 110 -21.99 -8.83 21.59
C ASN A 110 -20.48 -8.85 21.86
N ASP A 111 -19.67 -8.11 21.11
CA ASP A 111 -18.22 -8.10 21.31
C ASP A 111 -17.81 -7.12 22.43
N VAL A 112 -17.69 -7.66 23.63
CA VAL A 112 -17.33 -6.93 24.86
C VAL A 112 -15.89 -6.42 24.84
N ASN A 113 -15.02 -7.02 24.00
CA ASN A 113 -13.59 -6.68 23.96
C ASN A 113 -13.29 -5.33 23.29
N LEU A 114 -14.27 -4.78 22.56
CA LEU A 114 -14.15 -3.50 21.86
C LEU A 114 -14.77 -2.34 22.65
N SER A 115 -15.26 -2.58 23.85
CA SER A 115 -15.84 -1.55 24.71
C SER A 115 -14.75 -0.86 25.53
N ASN A 116 -14.57 0.43 25.32
CA ASN A 116 -13.82 1.24 26.27
C ASN A 116 -14.65 1.38 27.55
N ALA A 117 -14.00 1.43 28.73
CA ALA A 117 -14.66 1.51 30.04
C ALA A 117 -15.67 2.66 30.16
N ASN A 118 -15.55 3.71 29.34
CA ASN A 118 -16.37 4.91 29.41
C ASN A 118 -17.36 5.08 28.23
N THR A 119 -17.26 4.25 27.17
CA THR A 119 -18.10 4.45 25.97
C THR A 119 -18.31 3.11 25.28
N SER A 120 -19.56 2.77 25.02
CA SER A 120 -19.90 1.57 24.24
C SER A 120 -19.54 1.78 22.77
N SER A 121 -18.73 0.89 22.20
CA SER A 121 -18.36 0.87 20.79
C SER A 121 -19.55 0.71 19.82
N HIS A 122 -20.74 0.36 20.35
CA HIS A 122 -21.97 0.23 19.56
C HIS A 122 -22.73 1.54 19.37
N THR A 123 -22.37 2.58 20.09
CA THR A 123 -22.99 3.90 19.93
C THR A 123 -22.26 4.67 18.83
N PRO A 124 -22.95 5.59 18.12
CA PRO A 124 -22.28 6.45 17.14
C PRO A 124 -21.07 7.20 17.71
N ALA A 125 -21.17 7.67 18.96
CA ALA A 125 -20.06 8.33 19.64
C ALA A 125 -18.90 7.37 19.91
N GLY A 126 -19.17 6.14 20.35
CA GLY A 126 -18.15 5.11 20.56
C GLY A 126 -17.47 4.69 19.26
N GLN A 127 -18.22 4.53 18.18
CA GLN A 127 -17.65 4.26 16.86
C GLN A 127 -16.73 5.40 16.40
N MET A 128 -17.16 6.65 16.56
CA MET A 128 -16.32 7.81 16.20
C MET A 128 -15.05 7.88 17.04
N MET A 129 -15.10 7.56 18.33
CA MET A 129 -13.92 7.48 19.19
C MET A 129 -12.97 6.36 18.73
N THR A 130 -13.50 5.20 18.36
CA THR A 130 -12.70 4.09 17.83
C THR A 130 -12.04 4.46 16.50
N PHE A 131 -12.76 5.11 15.59
CA PHE A 131 -12.19 5.64 14.36
C PHE A 131 -11.04 6.61 14.64
N ALA A 132 -11.26 7.57 15.55
CA ALA A 132 -10.24 8.54 15.92
C ALA A 132 -8.99 7.85 16.50
N SER A 133 -9.18 6.90 17.42
CA SER A 133 -8.10 6.13 18.02
C SER A 133 -7.27 5.38 16.98
N GLU A 134 -7.92 4.62 16.09
CA GLU A 134 -7.20 3.84 15.08
C GLU A 134 -6.47 4.72 14.05
N VAL A 135 -7.08 5.80 13.61
CA VAL A 135 -6.42 6.76 12.71
C VAL A 135 -5.22 7.42 13.37
N THR A 136 -5.35 7.78 14.64
CA THR A 136 -4.28 8.45 15.39
C THR A 136 -3.13 7.49 15.70
N LYS A 137 -3.40 6.23 16.03
CA LYS A 137 -2.38 5.19 16.15
C LYS A 137 -1.60 5.00 14.86
N ASP A 138 -2.30 4.84 13.73
CA ASP A 138 -1.66 4.67 12.42
C ASP A 138 -0.78 5.87 12.05
N TYR A 139 -1.26 7.09 12.31
CA TYR A 139 -0.50 8.31 12.13
C TYR A 139 0.76 8.34 13.02
N THR A 140 0.63 7.97 14.28
CA THR A 140 1.74 7.91 15.22
C THR A 140 2.82 6.93 14.75
N TYR A 141 2.43 5.74 14.35
CA TYR A 141 3.37 4.74 13.83
C TYR A 141 4.11 5.17 12.57
N LYS A 142 3.39 5.78 11.63
CA LYS A 142 3.95 6.08 10.31
C LYS A 142 4.77 7.36 10.27
N TYR A 143 4.43 8.33 11.12
CA TYR A 143 4.95 9.69 10.95
C TYR A 143 5.61 10.29 12.19
N LEU A 144 5.26 9.86 13.39
CA LEU A 144 5.74 10.47 14.61
C LEU A 144 6.80 9.65 15.32
N LEU A 145 6.65 8.32 15.37
CA LEU A 145 7.64 7.47 16.01
C LEU A 145 8.86 7.27 15.10
N PRO A 146 10.08 7.38 15.66
CA PRO A 146 11.25 6.87 14.98
C PRO A 146 11.06 5.38 14.63
N LYS A 147 11.44 4.99 13.41
CA LYS A 147 11.19 3.65 12.85
C LYS A 147 11.59 2.52 13.81
N ARG A 148 12.76 2.64 14.47
CA ARG A 148 13.27 1.67 15.45
C ARG A 148 12.32 1.42 16.63
N PHE A 149 11.61 2.46 17.09
CA PHE A 149 10.66 2.32 18.21
C PHE A 149 9.31 1.78 17.73
N ALA A 150 8.87 2.15 16.54
CA ALA A 150 7.69 1.59 15.93
C ALA A 150 7.86 0.08 15.70
N GLU A 151 8.99 -0.34 15.16
CA GLU A 151 9.33 -1.76 14.94
C GLU A 151 9.42 -2.52 16.26
N ALA A 152 10.14 -1.99 17.26
CA ALA A 152 10.28 -2.61 18.57
C ALA A 152 8.93 -2.80 19.30
N HIS A 153 8.02 -1.82 19.16
CA HIS A 153 6.67 -1.95 19.72
C HIS A 153 5.84 -3.01 18.99
N GLN A 154 5.94 -3.08 17.65
CA GLN A 154 5.23 -4.09 16.85
C GLN A 154 5.75 -5.51 17.11
N LEU A 155 7.04 -5.67 17.38
CA LEU A 155 7.67 -6.95 17.74
C LEU A 155 7.42 -7.36 19.20
N GLY A 156 6.91 -6.44 20.02
CA GLY A 156 6.67 -6.68 21.42
C GLY A 156 7.89 -6.48 22.33
N ASP A 157 8.99 -5.97 21.81
CA ASP A 157 10.22 -5.68 22.57
C ASP A 157 10.01 -4.53 23.57
N ILE A 158 9.15 -3.58 23.21
CA ILE A 158 8.71 -2.49 24.07
C ILE A 158 7.20 -2.31 23.96
N HIS A 159 6.57 -1.74 24.98
CA HIS A 159 5.18 -1.32 24.93
C HIS A 159 5.07 0.20 25.09
N ILE A 160 4.53 0.89 24.09
CA ILE A 160 4.21 2.31 24.17
C ILE A 160 2.71 2.40 24.48
N HIS A 161 2.39 2.93 25.64
CA HIS A 161 1.01 3.10 26.09
C HIS A 161 0.34 4.28 25.39
N ASP A 162 -0.98 4.20 25.20
CA ASP A 162 -1.81 5.29 24.66
C ASP A 162 -1.30 5.91 23.36
N LEU A 163 -0.92 5.05 22.40
CA LEU A 163 -0.40 5.48 21.11
C LEU A 163 -1.36 6.39 20.30
N ASP A 164 -2.65 6.24 20.54
CA ASP A 164 -3.68 7.08 19.95
C ASP A 164 -3.68 8.51 20.52
N TYR A 165 -3.23 8.69 21.76
CA TYR A 165 -3.05 10.01 22.37
C TYR A 165 -1.68 10.62 22.14
N TYR A 166 -0.73 9.89 21.61
CA TYR A 166 0.65 10.34 21.39
C TYR A 166 0.77 11.69 20.63
N PRO A 167 -0.02 11.98 19.58
CA PRO A 167 0.01 13.24 18.87
C PRO A 167 -0.66 14.38 19.64
N THR A 168 -1.43 14.07 20.67
CA THR A 168 -2.17 15.09 21.42
C THR A 168 -1.29 15.67 22.52
N LYS A 169 -1.53 16.93 22.86
CA LYS A 169 -0.87 17.54 24.02
C LYS A 169 -1.50 17.01 25.30
N THR A 170 -1.01 15.89 25.78
CA THR A 170 -1.47 15.35 27.06
C THR A 170 -0.73 16.04 28.20
N THR A 171 -1.45 16.50 29.19
CA THR A 171 -0.90 17.14 30.40
C THR A 171 -0.72 16.15 31.55
N THR A 172 -1.12 14.90 31.38
CA THR A 172 -1.23 13.97 32.52
C THR A 172 -0.89 12.54 32.11
N SER A 173 -0.17 11.94 32.95
CA SER A 173 0.22 10.55 33.07
C SER A 173 1.60 10.25 32.52
N VAL A 174 2.52 10.12 33.45
CA VAL A 174 3.79 9.45 33.22
C VAL A 174 3.54 7.95 33.39
N SER A 175 3.38 7.25 32.29
CA SER A 175 3.41 5.78 32.33
C SER A 175 4.86 5.34 32.31
N TYR A 176 5.32 4.74 33.39
CA TYR A 176 6.62 4.08 33.42
C TYR A 176 6.52 2.78 32.64
N THR A 177 7.23 2.69 31.51
CA THR A 177 7.46 1.42 30.85
C THR A 177 8.41 0.60 31.72
N HIS A 178 7.94 -0.52 32.24
CA HIS A 178 8.81 -1.53 32.81
C HIS A 178 9.53 -2.23 31.66
N LEU A 179 10.81 -1.94 31.52
CA LEU A 179 11.72 -2.79 30.74
C LEU A 179 11.95 -4.06 31.59
N THR A 180 11.36 -5.15 31.20
CA THR A 180 11.81 -6.47 31.65
C THR A 180 13.06 -6.79 30.85
N LEU A 181 14.21 -6.74 31.51
CA LEU A 181 15.48 -7.30 31.03
C LEU A 181 15.42 -8.83 31.08
#